data_ce0f30bf24db78caaa7195442bfb3abf
#
_entry.id   ce0f30bf24db78caaa7195442bfb3abf
#
_cell.length_a   1.000
_cell.length_b   1.000
_cell.length_c   1.000
_cell.angle_alpha   90.00
_cell.angle_beta   90.00
_cell.angle_gamma   90.00
#
_symmetry.space_group_name_H-M   'P 1'
#
loop_
_entity.id
_entity.type
_entity.pdbx_description
1 polymer ?
#
loop_
_entity_poly.entity_id
_entity_poly.type
_entity_poly.pdbx_seq_one_letter_code
_entity_poly.pdbx_strand_id
1 'polypeptide(L)'
;LGANGAGKTTTLRAISNLLKGERGDVTKGYIQYRDQRIDQLNPAELVKRGVVQVMEGRHCFAHLTIEENLLTGAYTRQMSRADTNAALEKVYQYFPRLKQRRSSQAGYTSGGEQQMTAIGRALMASPTMILLDEPSMGLATQIVDEIFQIVRDLNQREGVSFLLAEQNTNIALRYADYGYILENGRVMMDGTAQDLAQNEDVKEFYLGISSGERKNFRDNKFYRRRKRWLA
;
A
#
# COMPACT_ATOMS: atom_id res chain seq x y z
N LEU A 1 1.89 2.82 -9.80
CA LEU A 1 3.13 3.57 -9.97
C LEU A 1 2.84 4.96 -10.52
N GLY A 2 3.74 5.92 -10.26
CA GLY A 2 3.64 7.28 -10.81
C GLY A 2 4.38 8.31 -9.96
N ALA A 3 4.65 9.48 -10.56
CA ALA A 3 5.30 10.60 -9.88
C ALA A 3 4.43 11.20 -8.76
N ASN A 4 5.01 12.12 -7.98
CA ASN A 4 4.23 12.89 -7.01
C ASN A 4 3.12 13.69 -7.72
N GLY A 5 1.92 13.67 -7.16
CA GLY A 5 0.74 14.29 -7.78
C GLY A 5 0.05 13.45 -8.87
N ALA A 6 0.54 12.24 -9.20
CA ALA A 6 -0.08 11.38 -10.21
C ALA A 6 -1.47 10.83 -9.80
N GLY A 7 -1.86 10.94 -8.52
CA GLY A 7 -3.15 10.45 -8.01
C GLY A 7 -3.09 9.12 -7.27
N LYS A 8 -1.91 8.61 -6.92
CA LYS A 8 -1.70 7.33 -6.21
C LYS A 8 -2.44 7.30 -4.86
N THR A 9 -2.06 8.19 -3.96
CA THR A 9 -2.68 8.33 -2.62
C THR A 9 -4.18 8.59 -2.71
N THR A 10 -4.60 9.45 -3.66
CA THR A 10 -6.02 9.73 -3.89
C THR A 10 -6.79 8.47 -4.28
N THR A 11 -6.20 7.62 -5.13
CA THR A 11 -6.79 6.34 -5.52
C THR A 11 -6.93 5.40 -4.32
N LEU A 12 -5.89 5.26 -3.48
CA LEU A 12 -5.96 4.44 -2.27
C LEU A 12 -7.01 4.96 -1.29
N ARG A 13 -7.09 6.29 -1.09
CA ARG A 13 -8.10 6.93 -0.23
C ARG A 13 -9.52 6.79 -0.79
N ALA A 14 -9.69 6.75 -2.11
CA ALA A 14 -10.99 6.44 -2.72
C ALA A 14 -11.42 5.01 -2.39
N ILE A 15 -10.52 4.05 -2.52
CA ILE A 15 -10.79 2.63 -2.22
C ILE A 15 -11.09 2.41 -0.73
N SER A 16 -10.39 3.10 0.16
CA SER A 16 -10.58 3.00 1.62
C SER A 16 -11.69 3.89 2.18
N ASN A 17 -12.39 4.65 1.31
CA ASN A 17 -13.45 5.62 1.66
C ASN A 17 -12.99 6.76 2.60
N LEU A 18 -11.69 7.08 2.58
CA LEU A 18 -11.13 8.17 3.38
C LEU A 18 -11.23 9.55 2.70
N LEU A 19 -11.57 9.61 1.42
CA LEU A 19 -11.70 10.88 0.68
C LEU A 19 -12.72 11.83 1.32
N LYS A 20 -13.82 11.30 1.85
CA LYS A 20 -14.87 12.13 2.48
C LYS A 20 -14.36 12.95 3.65
N GLY A 21 -13.40 12.43 4.40
CA GLY A 21 -12.72 13.17 5.47
C GLY A 21 -11.93 14.39 4.98
N GLU A 22 -11.54 14.41 3.72
CA GLU A 22 -10.78 15.47 3.05
C GLU A 22 -11.66 16.27 2.07
N ARG A 23 -12.98 16.20 2.20
CA ARG A 23 -13.99 16.84 1.31
C ARG A 23 -13.91 16.38 -0.16
N GLY A 24 -13.34 15.18 -0.41
CA GLY A 24 -13.34 14.52 -1.71
C GLY A 24 -14.48 13.50 -1.82
N ASP A 25 -14.84 13.15 -3.05
CA ASP A 25 -15.84 12.11 -3.32
C ASP A 25 -15.55 11.40 -4.66
N VAL A 26 -16.10 10.19 -4.81
CA VAL A 26 -16.13 9.46 -6.09
C VAL A 26 -17.35 9.92 -6.86
N THR A 27 -17.16 10.94 -7.72
CA THR A 27 -18.26 11.60 -8.44
C THR A 27 -18.75 10.83 -9.65
N LYS A 28 -17.94 9.92 -10.20
CA LYS A 28 -18.26 9.09 -11.38
C LYS A 28 -17.71 7.69 -11.22
N GLY A 29 -18.48 6.70 -11.67
CA GLY A 29 -18.11 5.28 -11.55
C GLY A 29 -18.44 4.70 -10.18
N TYR A 30 -17.84 3.58 -9.88
CA TYR A 30 -17.99 2.87 -8.61
C TYR A 30 -16.74 2.06 -8.32
N ILE A 31 -16.56 1.65 -7.06
CA ILE A 31 -15.46 0.79 -6.61
C ILE A 31 -16.06 -0.52 -6.11
N GLN A 32 -15.51 -1.62 -6.59
CA GLN A 32 -15.95 -2.98 -6.29
C GLN A 32 -14.79 -3.81 -5.71
N TYR A 33 -15.08 -4.58 -4.69
CA TYR A 33 -14.16 -5.56 -4.09
C TYR A 33 -14.90 -6.87 -3.85
N ARG A 34 -14.39 -7.98 -4.40
CA ARG A 34 -15.04 -9.32 -4.32
C ARG A 34 -16.53 -9.27 -4.67
N ASP A 35 -16.84 -8.71 -5.83
CA ASP A 35 -18.20 -8.56 -6.37
C ASP A 35 -19.16 -7.72 -5.52
N GLN A 36 -18.65 -7.01 -4.52
CA GLN A 36 -19.43 -6.10 -3.69
C GLN A 36 -18.99 -4.65 -3.90
N ARG A 37 -19.97 -3.79 -4.08
CA ARG A 37 -19.75 -2.35 -4.16
C ARG A 37 -19.31 -1.82 -2.79
N ILE A 38 -18.19 -1.10 -2.74
CA ILE A 38 -17.56 -0.65 -1.49
C ILE A 38 -17.49 0.88 -1.33
N ASP A 39 -17.66 1.65 -2.40
CA ASP A 39 -17.56 3.13 -2.38
C ASP A 39 -18.60 3.85 -1.52
N GLN A 40 -19.64 3.13 -1.06
CA GLN A 40 -20.69 3.68 -0.20
C GLN A 40 -20.55 3.28 1.27
N LEU A 41 -19.59 2.41 1.60
CA LEU A 41 -19.38 1.95 2.97
C LEU A 41 -18.66 3.03 3.79
N ASN A 42 -18.84 2.99 5.12
CA ASN A 42 -17.95 3.74 5.97
C ASN A 42 -16.60 3.00 6.14
N PRO A 43 -15.50 3.71 6.48
CA PRO A 43 -14.18 3.08 6.60
C PRO A 43 -14.13 1.91 7.60
N ALA A 44 -14.87 1.98 8.71
CA ALA A 44 -14.88 0.91 9.70
C ALA A 44 -15.56 -0.37 9.17
N GLU A 45 -16.61 -0.24 8.37
CA GLU A 45 -17.24 -1.39 7.68
C GLU A 45 -16.29 -2.01 6.66
N LEU A 46 -15.53 -1.17 5.95
CA LEU A 46 -14.54 -1.64 4.99
C LEU A 46 -13.44 -2.46 5.67
N VAL A 47 -12.93 -2.00 6.83
CA VAL A 47 -11.97 -2.75 7.65
C VAL A 47 -12.56 -4.09 8.10
N LYS A 48 -13.83 -4.14 8.55
CA LYS A 48 -14.51 -5.40 8.90
C LYS A 48 -14.62 -6.37 7.73
N ARG A 49 -14.66 -5.87 6.48
CA ARG A 49 -14.62 -6.67 5.25
C ARG A 49 -13.22 -7.08 4.82
N GLY A 50 -12.22 -6.69 5.60
CA GLY A 50 -10.82 -7.09 5.40
C GLY A 50 -10.02 -6.19 4.48
N VAL A 51 -10.49 -4.98 4.13
CA VAL A 51 -9.70 -4.00 3.38
C VAL A 51 -9.16 -2.95 4.34
N VAL A 52 -7.84 -2.88 4.49
CA VAL A 52 -7.17 -2.00 5.45
C VAL A 52 -6.14 -1.14 4.74
N GLN A 53 -6.07 0.15 5.05
CA GLN A 53 -5.04 1.04 4.52
C GLN A 53 -3.95 1.34 5.55
N VAL A 54 -2.71 1.25 5.12
CA VAL A 54 -1.52 1.82 5.77
C VAL A 54 -1.18 3.10 5.03
N MET A 55 -1.42 4.23 5.67
CA MET A 55 -1.24 5.55 5.06
C MET A 55 0.25 5.93 5.00
N GLU A 56 0.60 6.80 4.05
CA GLU A 56 1.89 7.47 3.98
C GLU A 56 2.20 8.16 5.33
N GLY A 57 3.49 8.17 5.74
CA GLY A 57 3.90 8.84 6.98
C GLY A 57 3.78 7.98 8.24
N ARG A 58 3.56 6.66 8.10
CA ARG A 58 3.58 5.65 9.18
C ARG A 58 2.43 5.75 10.18
N HIS A 59 1.99 6.94 10.57
CA HIS A 59 0.86 7.25 11.46
C HIS A 59 0.77 6.36 12.71
N CYS A 60 1.91 6.15 13.39
CA CYS A 60 1.92 5.53 14.71
C CYS A 60 1.42 6.51 15.78
N PHE A 61 0.73 5.99 16.77
CA PHE A 61 0.41 6.74 17.98
C PHE A 61 1.68 6.89 18.81
N ALA A 62 2.33 8.05 18.73
CA ALA A 62 3.68 8.28 19.27
C ALA A 62 3.80 8.02 20.78
N HIS A 63 2.73 8.29 21.53
CA HIS A 63 2.68 8.13 22.98
C HIS A 63 2.39 6.70 23.45
N LEU A 64 1.87 5.87 22.56
CA LEU A 64 1.61 4.46 22.83
C LEU A 64 2.87 3.63 22.57
N THR A 65 3.00 2.54 23.30
CA THR A 65 4.01 1.51 23.02
C THR A 65 3.76 0.85 21.66
N ILE A 66 4.75 0.13 21.14
CA ILE A 66 4.58 -0.68 19.94
C ILE A 66 3.42 -1.67 20.12
N GLU A 67 3.38 -2.40 21.24
CA GLU A 67 2.33 -3.37 21.52
C GLU A 67 0.94 -2.72 21.58
N GLU A 68 0.78 -1.59 22.26
CA GLU A 68 -0.48 -0.84 22.29
C GLU A 68 -0.88 -0.35 20.89
N ASN A 69 0.07 0.14 20.09
CA ASN A 69 -0.19 0.49 18.69
C ASN A 69 -0.74 -0.71 17.90
N LEU A 70 -0.14 -1.89 18.04
CA LEU A 70 -0.61 -3.10 17.38
C LEU A 70 -2.02 -3.45 17.82
N LEU A 71 -2.29 -3.44 19.13
CA LEU A 71 -3.59 -3.78 19.69
C LEU A 71 -4.72 -2.87 19.18
N THR A 72 -4.44 -1.60 18.86
CA THR A 72 -5.47 -0.72 18.26
C THR A 72 -6.02 -1.27 16.94
N GLY A 73 -5.22 -2.05 16.18
CA GLY A 73 -5.65 -2.65 14.92
C GLY A 73 -6.75 -3.72 15.08
N ALA A 74 -6.83 -4.35 16.24
CA ALA A 74 -7.84 -5.35 16.54
C ALA A 74 -9.22 -4.76 16.93
N TYR A 75 -9.29 -3.45 17.19
CA TYR A 75 -10.46 -2.80 17.79
C TYR A 75 -11.79 -3.06 17.04
N THR A 76 -11.75 -3.06 15.71
CA THR A 76 -12.94 -3.20 14.87
C THR A 76 -13.50 -4.63 14.84
N ARG A 77 -12.73 -5.64 15.27
CA ARG A 77 -13.06 -7.06 15.09
C ARG A 77 -13.73 -7.72 16.29
N GLN A 78 -13.77 -7.05 17.44
CA GLN A 78 -14.36 -7.61 18.68
C GLN A 78 -13.84 -9.03 19.00
N MET A 79 -12.52 -9.25 18.82
CA MET A 79 -11.90 -10.55 19.07
C MET A 79 -11.85 -10.88 20.55
N SER A 80 -11.85 -12.17 20.88
CA SER A 80 -11.54 -12.62 22.23
C SER A 80 -10.11 -12.23 22.62
N ARG A 81 -9.80 -12.24 23.92
CA ARG A 81 -8.44 -11.99 24.41
C ARG A 81 -7.45 -13.03 23.87
N ALA A 82 -7.88 -14.29 23.76
CA ALA A 82 -7.07 -15.37 23.22
C ALA A 82 -6.75 -15.13 21.74
N ASP A 83 -7.74 -14.78 20.92
CA ASP A 83 -7.55 -14.50 19.49
C ASP A 83 -6.69 -13.26 19.26
N THR A 84 -6.89 -12.22 20.10
CA THR A 84 -6.07 -11.01 20.05
C THR A 84 -4.59 -11.32 20.33
N ASN A 85 -4.31 -12.14 21.35
CA ASN A 85 -2.96 -12.58 21.67
C ASN A 85 -2.35 -13.44 20.54
N ALA A 86 -3.13 -14.34 19.96
CA ALA A 86 -2.69 -15.16 18.84
C ALA A 86 -2.34 -14.29 17.61
N ALA A 87 -3.16 -13.28 17.30
CA ALA A 87 -2.90 -12.33 16.23
C ALA A 87 -1.64 -11.50 16.51
N LEU A 88 -1.42 -11.07 17.76
CA LEU A 88 -0.24 -10.33 18.18
C LEU A 88 1.03 -11.18 18.03
N GLU A 89 1.02 -12.43 18.48
CA GLU A 89 2.16 -13.36 18.31
C GLU A 89 2.45 -13.62 16.84
N LYS A 90 1.43 -13.71 15.99
CA LYS A 90 1.60 -13.82 14.54
C LYS A 90 2.30 -12.59 13.96
N VAL A 91 1.92 -11.38 14.37
CA VAL A 91 2.61 -10.14 13.97
C VAL A 91 4.07 -10.19 14.40
N TYR A 92 4.37 -10.65 15.61
CA TYR A 92 5.74 -10.78 16.12
C TYR A 92 6.59 -11.84 15.39
N GLN A 93 5.96 -12.86 14.81
CA GLN A 93 6.67 -13.82 13.94
C GLN A 93 7.15 -13.16 12.65
N TYR A 94 6.36 -12.28 12.04
CA TYR A 94 6.77 -11.51 10.86
C TYR A 94 7.71 -10.36 11.19
N PHE A 95 7.56 -9.74 12.35
CA PHE A 95 8.33 -8.58 12.80
C PHE A 95 8.99 -8.83 14.16
N PRO A 96 10.04 -9.70 14.25
CA PRO A 96 10.69 -10.04 15.55
C PRO A 96 11.24 -8.82 16.29
N ARG A 97 11.68 -7.79 15.55
CA ARG A 97 12.17 -6.54 16.15
C ARG A 97 11.08 -5.83 16.95
N LEU A 98 9.82 -5.88 16.51
CA LEU A 98 8.71 -5.29 17.26
C LEU A 98 8.49 -6.01 18.60
N LYS A 99 8.66 -7.34 18.64
CA LYS A 99 8.57 -8.10 19.88
C LYS A 99 9.64 -7.68 20.89
N GLN A 100 10.89 -7.49 20.43
CA GLN A 100 11.99 -7.05 21.28
C GLN A 100 11.78 -5.65 21.86
N ARG A 101 11.11 -4.80 21.11
CA ARG A 101 10.85 -3.39 21.45
C ARG A 101 9.41 -3.10 21.85
N ARG A 102 8.62 -4.15 22.18
CA ARG A 102 7.16 -4.03 22.37
C ARG A 102 6.72 -2.98 23.39
N SER A 103 7.51 -2.81 24.47
CA SER A 103 7.26 -1.81 25.53
C SER A 103 7.85 -0.42 25.24
N SER A 104 8.58 -0.24 24.13
CA SER A 104 9.09 1.07 23.74
C SER A 104 7.96 1.91 23.14
N GLN A 105 7.90 3.21 23.48
CA GLN A 105 6.97 4.13 22.84
C GLN A 105 7.32 4.29 21.35
N ALA A 106 6.30 4.21 20.48
CA ALA A 106 6.49 4.22 19.04
C ALA A 106 7.17 5.50 18.53
N GLY A 107 6.94 6.64 19.19
CA GLY A 107 7.56 7.91 18.82
C GLY A 107 9.09 7.94 18.97
N TYR A 108 9.66 7.05 19.79
CA TYR A 108 11.11 6.93 20.03
C TYR A 108 11.75 5.77 19.29
N THR A 109 11.04 5.13 18.37
CA THR A 109 11.58 4.02 17.56
C THR A 109 12.06 4.53 16.20
N SER A 110 12.87 3.72 15.52
CA SER A 110 13.36 4.05 14.18
C SER A 110 12.21 4.13 13.16
N GLY A 111 12.44 4.85 12.06
CA GLY A 111 11.44 4.95 10.99
C GLY A 111 11.03 3.59 10.42
N GLY A 112 11.95 2.62 10.37
CA GLY A 112 11.65 1.25 9.95
C GLY A 112 10.75 0.51 10.94
N GLU A 113 11.04 0.63 12.25
CA GLU A 113 10.20 0.05 13.30
C GLU A 113 8.80 0.67 13.32
N GLN A 114 8.68 1.98 13.06
CA GLN A 114 7.39 2.66 12.92
C GLN A 114 6.61 2.13 11.71
N GLN A 115 7.28 1.94 10.57
CA GLN A 115 6.65 1.38 9.38
C GLN A 115 6.20 -0.07 9.59
N MET A 116 7.05 -0.90 10.22
CA MET A 116 6.68 -2.25 10.61
C MET A 116 5.51 -2.26 11.59
N THR A 117 5.47 -1.31 12.54
CA THR A 117 4.34 -1.15 13.48
C THR A 117 3.06 -0.80 12.76
N ALA A 118 3.10 0.10 11.77
CA ALA A 118 1.92 0.48 10.98
C ALA A 118 1.37 -0.71 10.16
N ILE A 119 2.25 -1.50 9.52
CA ILE A 119 1.86 -2.71 8.80
C ILE A 119 1.36 -3.79 9.77
N GLY A 120 2.04 -4.00 10.89
CA GLY A 120 1.64 -4.94 11.93
C GLY A 120 0.27 -4.60 12.51
N ARG A 121 -0.02 -3.32 12.73
CA ARG A 121 -1.35 -2.84 13.15
C ARG A 121 -2.42 -3.18 12.12
N ALA A 122 -2.14 -3.04 10.84
CA ALA A 122 -3.07 -3.47 9.79
C ALA A 122 -3.32 -4.98 9.82
N LEU A 123 -2.30 -5.80 10.09
CA LEU A 123 -2.42 -7.25 10.20
C LEU A 123 -3.30 -7.69 11.38
N MET A 124 -3.31 -6.94 12.48
CA MET A 124 -4.19 -7.21 13.63
C MET A 124 -5.68 -7.18 13.26
N ALA A 125 -6.06 -6.48 12.19
CA ALA A 125 -7.42 -6.52 11.65
C ALA A 125 -7.73 -7.80 10.85
N SER A 126 -6.80 -8.75 10.71
CA SER A 126 -6.88 -9.95 9.86
C SER A 126 -7.35 -9.62 8.44
N PRO A 127 -6.62 -8.78 7.72
CA PRO A 127 -7.05 -8.28 6.43
C PRO A 127 -7.00 -9.36 5.35
N THR A 128 -7.84 -9.19 4.33
CA THR A 128 -7.75 -9.92 3.06
C THR A 128 -7.07 -9.08 1.98
N MET A 129 -7.04 -7.75 2.19
CA MET A 129 -6.34 -6.79 1.33
C MET A 129 -5.75 -5.66 2.17
N ILE A 130 -4.49 -5.33 1.91
CA ILE A 130 -3.83 -4.16 2.50
C ILE A 130 -3.47 -3.18 1.39
N LEU A 131 -3.86 -1.92 1.57
CA LEU A 131 -3.48 -0.80 0.73
C LEU A 131 -2.25 -0.14 1.36
N LEU A 132 -1.10 -0.14 0.67
CA LEU A 132 0.15 0.45 1.17
C LEU A 132 0.46 1.73 0.39
N ASP A 133 0.54 2.85 1.09
CA ASP A 133 0.84 4.15 0.51
C ASP A 133 2.29 4.54 0.83
N GLU A 134 3.15 4.51 -0.19
CA GLU A 134 4.58 4.84 -0.17
C GLU A 134 5.36 4.22 1.04
N PRO A 135 5.27 2.90 1.26
CA PRO A 135 5.86 2.26 2.43
C PRO A 135 7.40 2.32 2.47
N SER A 136 8.06 2.60 1.34
CA SER A 136 9.52 2.71 1.26
C SER A 136 10.05 4.11 1.60
N MET A 137 9.18 5.13 1.66
CA MET A 137 9.61 6.52 1.75
C MET A 137 10.42 6.82 3.01
N GLY A 138 11.61 7.40 2.83
CA GLY A 138 12.49 7.83 3.93
C GLY A 138 13.06 6.68 4.77
N LEU A 139 13.15 5.47 4.20
CA LEU A 139 13.76 4.31 4.85
C LEU A 139 15.08 3.92 4.17
N ALA A 140 15.98 3.32 4.96
CA ALA A 140 17.19 2.72 4.43
C ALA A 140 16.85 1.51 3.55
N THR A 141 17.60 1.29 2.47
CA THR A 141 17.34 0.22 1.48
C THR A 141 17.18 -1.16 2.11
N GLN A 142 18.02 -1.50 3.09
CA GLN A 142 17.92 -2.80 3.79
C GLN A 142 16.58 -2.98 4.51
N ILE A 143 16.06 -1.93 5.11
CA ILE A 143 14.76 -1.97 5.81
C ILE A 143 13.61 -2.08 4.80
N VAL A 144 13.75 -1.41 3.66
CA VAL A 144 12.77 -1.53 2.57
C VAL A 144 12.72 -2.97 2.07
N ASP A 145 13.87 -3.58 1.76
CA ASP A 145 13.94 -4.97 1.31
C ASP A 145 13.36 -5.94 2.36
N GLU A 146 13.64 -5.73 3.65
CA GLU A 146 13.07 -6.52 4.76
C GLU A 146 11.53 -6.42 4.78
N ILE A 147 10.98 -5.21 4.71
CA ILE A 147 9.53 -4.97 4.71
C ILE A 147 8.86 -5.62 3.49
N PHE A 148 9.42 -5.43 2.31
CA PHE A 148 8.82 -5.99 1.08
C PHE A 148 8.95 -7.52 1.01
N GLN A 149 10.00 -8.10 1.58
CA GLN A 149 10.08 -9.55 1.73
C GLN A 149 8.97 -10.08 2.64
N ILE A 150 8.69 -9.40 3.76
CA ILE A 150 7.57 -9.75 4.65
C ILE A 150 6.22 -9.59 3.93
N VAL A 151 6.02 -8.52 3.16
CA VAL A 151 4.82 -8.32 2.34
C VAL A 151 4.62 -9.49 1.36
N ARG A 152 5.68 -9.94 0.71
CA ARG A 152 5.66 -11.10 -0.19
C ARG A 152 5.32 -12.39 0.54
N ASP A 153 5.93 -12.64 1.71
CA ASP A 153 5.65 -13.81 2.52
C ASP A 153 4.19 -13.84 3.00
N LEU A 154 3.65 -12.69 3.42
CA LEU A 154 2.24 -12.54 3.78
C LEU A 154 1.30 -12.82 2.60
N ASN A 155 1.65 -12.35 1.41
CA ASN A 155 0.87 -12.65 0.20
C ASN A 155 0.88 -14.15 -0.11
N GLN A 156 2.06 -14.78 -0.14
CA GLN A 156 2.22 -16.17 -0.56
C GLN A 156 1.69 -17.18 0.46
N ARG A 157 1.91 -16.92 1.76
CA ARG A 157 1.57 -17.89 2.84
C ARG A 157 0.20 -17.65 3.43
N GLU A 158 -0.23 -16.40 3.51
CA GLU A 158 -1.48 -16.00 4.17
C GLU A 158 -2.59 -15.61 3.19
N GLY A 159 -2.26 -15.49 1.90
CA GLY A 159 -3.21 -15.10 0.87
C GLY A 159 -3.68 -13.64 0.99
N VAL A 160 -2.95 -12.79 1.71
CA VAL A 160 -3.26 -11.37 1.80
C VAL A 160 -2.89 -10.68 0.50
N SER A 161 -3.85 -10.03 -0.15
CA SER A 161 -3.58 -9.21 -1.32
C SER A 161 -3.02 -7.84 -0.93
N PHE A 162 -2.12 -7.30 -1.73
CA PHE A 162 -1.56 -5.97 -1.52
C PHE A 162 -1.79 -5.08 -2.74
N LEU A 163 -2.29 -3.87 -2.49
CA LEU A 163 -2.28 -2.79 -3.48
C LEU A 163 -1.29 -1.72 -3.02
N LEU A 164 -0.20 -1.61 -3.77
CA LEU A 164 0.94 -0.77 -3.45
C LEU A 164 0.92 0.50 -4.28
N ALA A 165 0.92 1.67 -3.65
CA ALA A 165 1.23 2.94 -4.28
C ALA A 165 2.70 3.28 -3.98
N GLU A 166 3.54 3.35 -5.01
CA GLU A 166 4.97 3.64 -4.88
C GLU A 166 5.44 4.60 -5.98
N GLN A 167 6.35 5.48 -5.61
CA GLN A 167 7.09 6.29 -6.56
C GLN A 167 8.33 5.56 -7.07
N ASN A 168 8.97 4.76 -6.22
CA ASN A 168 10.15 3.99 -6.59
C ASN A 168 9.77 2.77 -7.43
N THR A 169 9.81 2.95 -8.74
CA THR A 169 9.42 1.93 -9.72
C THR A 169 10.28 0.67 -9.64
N ASN A 170 11.59 0.80 -9.33
CA ASN A 170 12.48 -0.35 -9.18
C ASN A 170 12.03 -1.28 -8.05
N ILE A 171 11.68 -0.69 -6.89
CA ILE A 171 11.18 -1.45 -5.75
C ILE A 171 9.84 -2.09 -6.10
N ALA A 172 8.90 -1.29 -6.59
CA ALA A 172 7.56 -1.77 -6.86
C ALA A 172 7.54 -2.92 -7.88
N LEU A 173 8.24 -2.79 -9.01
CA LEU A 173 8.27 -3.83 -10.05
C LEU A 173 9.01 -5.11 -9.62
N ARG A 174 9.89 -5.02 -8.62
CA ARG A 174 10.59 -6.21 -8.07
C ARG A 174 9.66 -7.12 -7.28
N TYR A 175 8.66 -6.56 -6.62
CA TYR A 175 7.79 -7.29 -5.68
C TYR A 175 6.35 -7.44 -6.15
N ALA A 176 5.89 -6.65 -7.12
CA ALA A 176 4.54 -6.74 -7.66
C ALA A 176 4.43 -7.79 -8.78
N ASP A 177 3.24 -8.39 -8.92
CA ASP A 177 2.90 -9.26 -10.05
C ASP A 177 2.38 -8.44 -11.23
N TYR A 178 1.61 -7.38 -10.95
CA TYR A 178 0.96 -6.52 -11.95
C TYR A 178 1.06 -5.05 -11.54
N GLY A 179 1.13 -4.14 -12.49
CA GLY A 179 1.27 -2.72 -12.24
C GLY A 179 0.38 -1.83 -13.11
N TYR A 180 0.05 -0.67 -12.55
CA TYR A 180 -0.61 0.44 -13.23
C TYR A 180 0.27 1.67 -13.12
N ILE A 181 0.52 2.35 -14.23
CA ILE A 181 1.26 3.61 -14.26
C ILE A 181 0.27 4.75 -14.36
N LEU A 182 0.26 5.60 -13.35
CA LEU A 182 -0.62 6.76 -13.24
C LEU A 182 0.15 8.04 -13.60
N GLU A 183 -0.51 8.89 -14.38
CA GLU A 183 -0.07 10.25 -14.64
C GLU A 183 -1.28 11.18 -14.67
N ASN A 184 -1.24 12.28 -13.89
CA ASN A 184 -2.30 13.28 -13.83
C ASN A 184 -3.71 12.67 -13.57
N GLY A 185 -3.81 11.69 -12.67
CA GLY A 185 -5.06 11.02 -12.30
C GLY A 185 -5.58 10.03 -13.34
N ARG A 186 -4.76 9.62 -14.30
CA ARG A 186 -5.14 8.66 -15.35
C ARG A 186 -4.18 7.49 -15.40
N VAL A 187 -4.73 6.31 -15.66
CA VAL A 187 -3.90 5.14 -16.00
C VAL A 187 -3.41 5.31 -17.42
N MET A 188 -2.09 5.43 -17.58
CA MET A 188 -1.43 5.57 -18.88
C MET A 188 -1.04 4.22 -19.46
N MET A 189 -0.61 3.30 -18.60
CA MET A 189 -0.17 1.97 -18.97
C MET A 189 -0.48 1.00 -17.85
N ASP A 190 -0.72 -0.25 -18.18
CA ASP A 190 -0.85 -1.35 -17.23
C ASP A 190 -0.32 -2.65 -17.84
N GLY A 191 0.11 -3.58 -16.99
CA GLY A 191 0.65 -4.86 -17.44
C GLY A 191 1.32 -5.63 -16.31
N THR A 192 1.87 -6.81 -16.65
CA THR A 192 2.66 -7.57 -15.68
C THR A 192 3.89 -6.76 -15.27
N ALA A 193 4.39 -6.98 -14.06
CA ALA A 193 5.60 -6.30 -13.60
C ALA A 193 6.79 -6.57 -14.53
N GLN A 194 6.86 -7.76 -15.12
CA GLN A 194 7.89 -8.14 -16.09
C GLN A 194 7.78 -7.33 -17.38
N ASP A 195 6.58 -7.19 -17.95
CA ASP A 195 6.36 -6.41 -19.17
C ASP A 195 6.67 -4.93 -18.95
N LEU A 196 6.22 -4.39 -17.81
CA LEU A 196 6.50 -3.00 -17.43
C LEU A 196 7.99 -2.75 -17.23
N ALA A 197 8.72 -3.68 -16.59
CA ALA A 197 10.16 -3.55 -16.39
C ALA A 197 10.95 -3.63 -17.69
N GLN A 198 10.43 -4.26 -18.74
CA GLN A 198 11.07 -4.37 -20.05
C GLN A 198 10.71 -3.20 -20.98
N ASN A 199 9.64 -2.48 -20.70
CA ASN A 199 9.15 -1.40 -21.53
C ASN A 199 10.12 -0.22 -21.54
N GLU A 200 10.48 0.28 -22.74
CA GLU A 200 11.46 1.35 -22.93
C GLU A 200 11.01 2.67 -22.33
N ASP A 201 9.72 3.03 -22.48
CA ASP A 201 9.17 4.25 -21.90
C ASP A 201 9.22 4.20 -20.35
N VAL A 202 8.94 3.03 -19.76
CA VAL A 202 9.04 2.84 -18.31
C VAL A 202 10.49 2.96 -17.85
N LYS A 203 11.44 2.39 -18.59
CA LYS A 203 12.88 2.51 -18.31
C LYS A 203 13.34 3.96 -18.37
N GLU A 204 12.97 4.66 -19.40
CA GLU A 204 13.40 6.05 -19.60
C GLU A 204 12.81 7.00 -18.56
N PHE A 205 11.47 6.93 -18.33
CA PHE A 205 10.77 7.92 -17.50
C PHE A 205 10.72 7.60 -16.00
N TYR A 206 10.73 6.32 -15.64
CA TYR A 206 10.50 5.89 -14.25
C TYR A 206 11.67 5.14 -13.63
N LEU A 207 12.53 4.50 -14.43
CA LEU A 207 13.72 3.81 -13.92
C LEU A 207 14.99 4.66 -14.02
N GLY A 208 14.91 5.82 -14.68
CA GLY A 208 16.07 6.73 -14.84
C GLY A 208 17.17 6.19 -15.74
N ILE A 209 16.88 5.17 -16.54
CA ILE A 209 17.82 4.58 -17.51
C ILE A 209 17.61 5.32 -18.82
N SER A 210 18.22 6.49 -19.00
CA SER A 210 18.11 7.23 -20.25
C SER A 210 19.17 6.78 -21.26
N SER A 211 18.73 6.41 -22.44
CA SER A 211 19.57 6.20 -23.63
C SER A 211 19.78 7.48 -24.47
N GLY A 212 19.50 8.66 -23.91
CA GLY A 212 19.60 9.94 -24.62
C GLY A 212 18.58 10.97 -24.11
N GLU A 213 18.55 12.18 -24.61
CA GLU A 213 17.81 13.36 -24.15
C GLU A 213 16.44 13.10 -23.49
N ARG A 214 16.20 13.73 -22.32
CA ARG A 214 14.94 13.68 -21.58
C ARG A 214 13.75 14.08 -22.47
N LYS A 215 12.96 13.11 -22.92
CA LYS A 215 11.70 13.33 -23.62
C LYS A 215 10.55 13.42 -22.61
N ASN A 216 9.61 14.33 -22.84
CA ASN A 216 8.40 14.45 -22.05
C ASN A 216 7.33 13.50 -22.62
N PHE A 217 6.59 12.77 -21.80
CA PHE A 217 5.47 11.88 -22.21
C PHE A 217 4.43 12.61 -23.10
N ARG A 218 4.32 13.92 -22.96
CA ARG A 218 3.44 14.75 -23.79
C ARG A 218 3.84 14.81 -25.27
N ASP A 219 5.10 14.51 -25.60
CA ASP A 219 5.63 14.66 -26.97
C ASP A 219 5.55 13.35 -27.76
N ASN A 220 5.22 12.24 -27.13
CA ASN A 220 5.07 10.96 -27.78
C ASN A 220 3.69 10.79 -28.42
N LYS A 221 3.53 11.18 -29.69
CA LYS A 221 2.31 11.07 -30.49
C LYS A 221 1.84 9.63 -30.80
N PHE A 222 2.52 8.59 -30.34
CA PHE A 222 2.23 7.20 -30.68
C PHE A 222 1.51 6.39 -29.59
N TYR A 223 0.94 7.02 -28.61
CA TYR A 223 0.15 6.30 -27.61
C TYR A 223 -1.20 5.89 -28.21
N ARG A 224 -1.31 4.65 -28.72
CA ARG A 224 -2.60 4.05 -29.09
C ARG A 224 -3.44 3.92 -27.83
N ARG A 225 -4.43 4.82 -27.66
CA ARG A 225 -5.53 4.65 -26.70
C ARG A 225 -6.15 3.28 -26.91
N ARG A 226 -5.91 2.31 -26.03
CA ARG A 226 -6.74 1.12 -25.94
C ARG A 226 -8.12 1.54 -25.47
N LYS A 227 -9.04 1.75 -26.43
CA LYS A 227 -10.49 1.77 -26.18
C LYS A 227 -10.91 0.36 -25.75
N ARG A 228 -10.89 0.06 -24.45
CA ARG A 228 -11.56 -1.11 -23.88
C ARG A 228 -11.86 -0.84 -22.42
N TRP A 229 -12.97 -0.16 -22.19
CA TRP A 229 -13.79 -0.20 -20.98
C TRP A 229 -15.14 0.44 -21.30
N LEU A 230 -15.87 -0.17 -22.25
CA LEU A 230 -17.31 -0.01 -22.44
C LEU A 230 -17.79 -1.27 -23.17
N ALA A 231 -18.15 -2.27 -22.42
CA ALA A 231 -19.14 -3.28 -22.72
C ALA A 231 -19.61 -3.85 -21.38
#